data_d3badba9357b329713429feb0909a36c
#
_entry.id   d3badba9357b329713429feb0909a36c
#
_cell.length_a   1.000
_cell.length_b   1.000
_cell.length_c   1.000
_cell.angle_alpha   90.00
_cell.angle_beta   90.00
_cell.angle_gamma   90.00
#
_symmetry.space_group_name_H-M   'P 1'
#
loop_
_entity.id
_entity.type
_entity.pdbx_description
1 polymer ?
#
loop_
_entity_poly.entity_id
_entity_poly.type
_entity_poly.pdbx_seq_one_letter_code
_entity_poly.pdbx_strand_id
1 'polypeptide(L)'
;MKKTENRKTKVKGNKKPFFTISKKILALSLLPMIIVCALVATVGAKALETGIEKQIEQSLQIVGVSVDETYTNLYEGDYTRDKGGKVRKGGTSISGETQLIDGLQEKTGFQVSFLYGNMRLITTLTKPEGGRINGTALEDDVYAQIQTGEALFLTDCNISEVDYYVYYQPLINSDGSVIGAIEVATPMQNVKDTISMQVKDIILIAVACVLVAATLVSVLSRSMVKTMKKTKHFLGRIVNGELDAEPDEKQCRKKDELGDVYRISVKLQKTLRSIVTEIKDSADDLTASSNKLIKMAQDTQESVNDVYHGVGEISD
;
A
#
# COMPACT_ATOMS: atom_id res chain seq x y z
N MET A 1 -76.15 4.98 -2.59
CA MET A 1 -75.07 4.61 -3.45
C MET A 1 -73.87 5.53 -3.14
N LYS A 2 -72.90 5.06 -2.35
CA LYS A 2 -71.60 5.77 -2.13
C LYS A 2 -70.49 4.90 -2.72
N LYS A 3 -69.84 5.42 -3.75
CA LYS A 3 -68.67 4.82 -4.41
C LYS A 3 -67.45 4.87 -3.48
N THR A 4 -66.91 3.73 -3.08
CA THR A 4 -65.68 3.60 -2.33
C THR A 4 -64.54 3.72 -3.31
N GLU A 5 -63.75 4.78 -3.22
CA GLU A 5 -62.60 5.09 -4.02
C GLU A 5 -61.37 4.32 -3.48
N ASN A 6 -60.95 3.36 -4.25
CA ASN A 6 -59.80 2.46 -3.94
C ASN A 6 -58.48 3.18 -4.22
N ARG A 7 -57.89 3.84 -3.20
CA ARG A 7 -56.58 4.49 -3.26
C ARG A 7 -55.47 3.42 -3.32
N LYS A 8 -55.07 3.05 -4.52
CA LYS A 8 -53.84 2.29 -4.72
C LYS A 8 -52.63 3.17 -4.37
N THR A 9 -52.07 3.01 -3.19
CA THR A 9 -50.78 3.56 -2.81
C THR A 9 -49.69 2.93 -3.71
N LYS A 10 -49.22 3.70 -4.69
CA LYS A 10 -48.02 3.37 -5.48
C LYS A 10 -46.81 3.31 -4.54
N VAL A 11 -46.36 2.10 -4.19
CA VAL A 11 -45.07 1.88 -3.54
C VAL A 11 -44.00 2.37 -4.50
N LYS A 12 -43.36 3.50 -4.16
CA LYS A 12 -42.18 4.03 -4.89
C LYS A 12 -41.14 2.94 -4.98
N GLY A 13 -40.80 2.53 -6.21
CA GLY A 13 -39.77 1.57 -6.50
C GLY A 13 -38.45 1.95 -5.81
N ASN A 14 -37.97 1.05 -4.97
CA ASN A 14 -36.74 1.17 -4.20
C ASN A 14 -35.57 1.25 -5.18
N LYS A 15 -35.02 2.45 -5.45
CA LYS A 15 -33.80 2.64 -6.23
C LYS A 15 -32.73 1.81 -5.54
N LYS A 16 -32.16 0.82 -6.23
CA LYS A 16 -31.02 0.03 -5.73
C LYS A 16 -29.94 1.00 -5.27
N PRO A 17 -29.45 0.94 -4.03
CA PRO A 17 -28.42 1.87 -3.56
C PRO A 17 -27.17 1.72 -4.45
N PHE A 18 -26.64 2.85 -4.93
CA PHE A 18 -25.50 2.93 -5.85
C PHE A 18 -24.27 2.20 -5.28
N PHE A 19 -24.15 2.15 -3.93
CA PHE A 19 -23.14 1.40 -3.20
C PHE A 19 -23.77 0.33 -2.31
N THR A 20 -23.53 -0.94 -2.64
CA THR A 20 -23.86 -2.06 -1.74
C THR A 20 -22.92 -2.05 -0.53
N ILE A 21 -23.36 -2.63 0.61
CA ILE A 21 -22.55 -2.75 1.83
C ILE A 21 -21.17 -3.40 1.52
N SER A 22 -21.15 -4.41 0.67
CA SER A 22 -19.90 -5.06 0.25
C SER A 22 -18.92 -4.08 -0.43
N LYS A 23 -19.42 -3.21 -1.31
CA LYS A 23 -18.57 -2.19 -1.98
C LYS A 23 -18.08 -1.12 -1.00
N LYS A 24 -18.90 -0.74 -0.01
CA LYS A 24 -18.50 0.21 1.04
C LYS A 24 -17.38 -0.36 1.92
N ILE A 25 -17.52 -1.61 2.37
CA ILE A 25 -16.47 -2.29 3.16
C ILE A 25 -15.19 -2.39 2.35
N LEU A 26 -15.28 -2.80 1.08
CA LEU A 26 -14.12 -2.92 0.21
C LEU A 26 -13.43 -1.58 -0.04
N ALA A 27 -14.18 -0.52 -0.30
CA ALA A 27 -13.61 0.82 -0.47
C ALA A 27 -12.96 1.33 0.82
N LEU A 28 -13.60 1.15 1.98
CA LEU A 28 -13.10 1.61 3.27
C LEU A 28 -11.82 0.91 3.69
N SER A 29 -11.64 -0.36 3.33
CA SER A 29 -10.44 -1.13 3.68
C SER A 29 -9.31 -0.99 2.66
N LEU A 30 -9.61 -0.89 1.35
CA LEU A 30 -8.59 -0.80 0.31
C LEU A 30 -8.02 0.60 0.13
N LEU A 31 -8.83 1.64 0.28
CA LEU A 31 -8.38 3.01 0.03
C LEU A 31 -7.24 3.46 0.97
N PRO A 32 -7.31 3.28 2.30
CA PRO A 32 -6.19 3.58 3.18
C PRO A 32 -4.95 2.72 2.86
N MET A 33 -5.15 1.47 2.51
CA MET A 33 -4.06 0.56 2.19
C MET A 33 -3.32 0.99 0.91
N ILE A 34 -4.04 1.40 -0.14
CA ILE A 34 -3.43 1.93 -1.37
C ILE A 34 -2.64 3.21 -1.07
N ILE A 35 -3.20 4.11 -0.24
CA ILE A 35 -2.50 5.34 0.16
C ILE A 35 -1.20 5.02 0.90
N VAL A 36 -1.24 4.11 1.87
CA VAL A 36 -0.04 3.70 2.62
C VAL A 36 0.98 3.03 1.70
N CYS A 37 0.57 2.12 0.82
CA CYS A 37 1.48 1.48 -0.14
C CYS A 37 2.12 2.50 -1.08
N ALA A 38 1.36 3.48 -1.59
CA ALA A 38 1.89 4.55 -2.44
C ALA A 38 2.90 5.42 -1.69
N LEU A 39 2.60 5.77 -0.43
CA LEU A 39 3.50 6.57 0.42
C LEU A 39 4.79 5.80 0.73
N VAL A 40 4.70 4.52 1.10
CA VAL A 40 5.87 3.68 1.37
C VAL A 40 6.71 3.49 0.10
N ALA A 41 6.08 3.29 -1.06
CA ALA A 41 6.80 3.15 -2.32
C ALA A 41 7.55 4.44 -2.71
N THR A 42 6.92 5.61 -2.56
CA THR A 42 7.58 6.90 -2.89
C THR A 42 8.71 7.26 -1.93
N VAL A 43 8.50 7.09 -0.62
CA VAL A 43 9.53 7.33 0.40
C VAL A 43 10.67 6.31 0.25
N GLY A 44 10.33 5.04 0.02
CA GLY A 44 11.31 3.98 -0.18
C GLY A 44 12.16 4.18 -1.44
N ALA A 45 11.56 4.60 -2.55
CA ALA A 45 12.29 4.90 -3.79
C ALA A 45 13.28 6.06 -3.57
N LYS A 46 12.87 7.14 -2.90
CA LYS A 46 13.74 8.28 -2.61
C LYS A 46 14.87 7.92 -1.64
N ALA A 47 14.57 7.13 -0.60
CA ALA A 47 15.58 6.65 0.34
C ALA A 47 16.61 5.74 -0.33
N LEU A 48 16.17 4.90 -1.28
CA LEU A 48 17.03 4.04 -2.08
C LEU A 48 17.96 4.89 -2.97
N GLU A 49 17.43 5.89 -3.67
CA GLU A 49 18.22 6.81 -4.51
C GLU A 49 19.34 7.48 -3.70
N THR A 50 18.98 8.15 -2.59
CA THR A 50 19.95 8.80 -1.69
C THR A 50 20.96 7.80 -1.11
N GLY A 51 20.51 6.59 -0.76
CA GLY A 51 21.40 5.54 -0.24
C GLY A 51 22.42 5.07 -1.27
N ILE A 52 22.01 4.90 -2.52
CA ILE A 52 22.90 4.49 -3.62
C ILE A 52 23.86 5.63 -3.97
N GLU A 53 23.42 6.88 -4.05
CA GLU A 53 24.29 8.04 -4.28
C GLU A 53 25.41 8.11 -3.23
N LYS A 54 25.08 7.97 -1.96
CA LYS A 54 26.07 7.94 -0.87
C LYS A 54 27.05 6.77 -0.98
N GLN A 55 26.55 5.59 -1.37
CA GLN A 55 27.41 4.42 -1.58
C GLN A 55 28.37 4.63 -2.75
N ILE A 56 27.90 5.29 -3.83
CA ILE A 56 28.73 5.63 -4.97
C ILE A 56 29.80 6.64 -4.57
N GLU A 57 29.43 7.73 -3.90
CA GLU A 57 30.39 8.69 -3.35
C GLU A 57 31.49 8.00 -2.57
N GLN A 58 31.16 7.14 -1.61
CA GLN A 58 32.14 6.39 -0.83
C GLN A 58 32.99 5.47 -1.69
N SER A 59 32.42 4.81 -2.69
CA SER A 59 33.18 3.91 -3.58
C SER A 59 34.16 4.68 -4.45
N LEU A 60 33.74 5.81 -5.03
CA LEU A 60 34.61 6.67 -5.82
C LEU A 60 35.72 7.31 -4.96
N GLN A 61 35.36 7.73 -3.72
CA GLN A 61 36.33 8.24 -2.75
C GLN A 61 37.40 7.22 -2.43
N ILE A 62 37.05 5.98 -2.14
CA ILE A 62 38.02 4.91 -1.83
C ILE A 62 39.00 4.74 -2.99
N VAL A 63 38.50 4.74 -4.23
CA VAL A 63 39.39 4.60 -5.40
C VAL A 63 40.24 5.84 -5.57
N GLY A 64 39.70 7.05 -5.45
CA GLY A 64 40.45 8.31 -5.56
C GLY A 64 41.58 8.41 -4.56
N VAL A 65 41.32 8.13 -3.29
CA VAL A 65 42.32 8.10 -2.21
C VAL A 65 43.36 7.00 -2.47
N SER A 66 42.93 5.79 -2.88
CA SER A 66 43.86 4.69 -3.17
C SER A 66 44.82 5.01 -4.31
N VAL A 67 44.35 5.74 -5.34
CA VAL A 67 45.20 6.20 -6.43
C VAL A 67 46.26 7.21 -5.94
N ASP A 68 45.83 8.20 -5.16
CA ASP A 68 46.74 9.22 -4.58
C ASP A 68 47.80 8.57 -3.68
N GLU A 69 47.36 7.68 -2.77
CA GLU A 69 48.30 6.91 -1.92
C GLU A 69 49.26 6.05 -2.75
N THR A 70 48.78 5.44 -3.82
CA THR A 70 49.60 4.61 -4.70
C THR A 70 50.69 5.44 -5.37
N TYR A 71 50.38 6.60 -5.93
CA TYR A 71 51.36 7.52 -6.49
C TYR A 71 52.32 8.05 -5.43
N THR A 72 51.85 8.31 -4.22
CA THR A 72 52.65 8.79 -3.11
C THR A 72 53.64 7.72 -2.60
N ASN A 73 53.22 6.45 -2.58
CA ASN A 73 54.05 5.35 -2.14
C ASN A 73 55.05 4.87 -3.22
N LEU A 74 54.69 4.97 -4.51
CA LEU A 74 55.55 4.55 -5.62
C LEU A 74 56.62 5.58 -5.96
N TYR A 75 56.35 6.88 -5.76
CA TYR A 75 57.21 7.97 -6.21
C TYR A 75 57.40 8.98 -5.08
N GLU A 76 58.62 9.04 -4.50
CA GLU A 76 58.95 10.03 -3.48
C GLU A 76 59.12 11.43 -4.08
N GLY A 77 58.69 12.49 -3.33
CA GLY A 77 58.85 13.90 -3.69
C GLY A 77 57.59 14.52 -4.30
N ASP A 78 57.72 15.80 -4.63
CA ASP A 78 56.62 16.64 -5.10
C ASP A 78 56.32 16.47 -6.59
N TYR A 79 55.10 16.80 -6.98
CA TYR A 79 54.72 16.90 -8.38
C TYR A 79 55.26 18.18 -9.00
N THR A 80 55.91 18.05 -10.14
CA THR A 80 56.51 19.15 -10.90
C THR A 80 56.23 19.01 -12.39
N ARG A 81 56.28 20.11 -13.13
CA ARG A 81 56.17 20.10 -14.59
C ARG A 81 57.47 20.57 -15.21
N ASP A 82 58.05 19.75 -16.05
CA ASP A 82 59.30 20.08 -16.72
C ASP A 82 59.07 21.09 -17.89
N LYS A 83 60.20 21.63 -18.46
CA LYS A 83 60.16 22.56 -19.60
C LYS A 83 59.52 21.97 -20.85
N GLY A 84 59.46 20.66 -20.96
CA GLY A 84 58.84 19.92 -22.06
C GLY A 84 57.34 19.63 -21.81
N GLY A 85 56.76 20.12 -20.69
CA GLY A 85 55.36 19.94 -20.35
C GLY A 85 55.04 18.60 -19.70
N LYS A 86 56.01 17.72 -19.46
CA LYS A 86 55.82 16.43 -18.80
C LYS A 86 55.70 16.63 -17.29
N VAL A 87 54.74 15.97 -16.70
CA VAL A 87 54.53 15.96 -15.24
C VAL A 87 55.37 14.85 -14.63
N ARG A 88 56.10 15.18 -13.56
CA ARG A 88 56.94 14.28 -12.81
C ARG A 88 56.55 14.28 -11.34
N LYS A 89 56.75 13.16 -10.67
CA LYS A 89 56.71 13.06 -9.21
C LYS A 89 58.09 12.58 -8.75
N GLY A 90 58.78 13.38 -7.94
CA GLY A 90 60.12 13.07 -7.45
C GLY A 90 61.15 12.69 -8.52
N GLY A 91 61.05 13.21 -9.72
CA GLY A 91 61.99 12.89 -10.83
C GLY A 91 61.50 11.83 -11.81
N THR A 92 60.51 11.00 -11.46
CA THR A 92 59.92 10.01 -12.36
C THR A 92 58.78 10.62 -13.17
N SER A 93 58.78 10.43 -14.49
CA SER A 93 57.66 10.92 -15.36
C SER A 93 56.42 10.08 -15.16
N ILE A 94 55.31 10.73 -14.80
CA ILE A 94 53.99 10.10 -14.70
C ILE A 94 53.13 10.38 -15.95
N SER A 95 53.57 11.27 -16.84
CA SER A 95 52.90 11.54 -18.10
C SER A 95 52.99 10.31 -19.02
N GLY A 96 51.84 9.71 -19.34
CA GLY A 96 51.76 8.50 -20.18
C GLY A 96 51.79 7.17 -19.42
N GLU A 97 51.91 7.18 -18.11
CA GLU A 97 51.77 6.02 -17.23
C GLU A 97 50.32 5.65 -17.05
N THR A 98 49.73 4.92 -18.03
CA THR A 98 48.30 4.56 -18.00
C THR A 98 48.01 3.26 -17.26
N GLN A 99 49.04 2.41 -17.04
CA GLN A 99 48.88 1.05 -16.53
C GLN A 99 48.13 0.99 -15.19
N LEU A 100 48.38 1.95 -14.28
CA LEU A 100 47.72 1.99 -12.99
C LEU A 100 46.24 2.28 -13.14
N ILE A 101 45.89 3.34 -13.87
CA ILE A 101 44.46 3.76 -14.03
C ILE A 101 43.66 2.76 -14.88
N ASP A 102 44.30 2.13 -15.88
CA ASP A 102 43.69 1.10 -16.72
C ASP A 102 43.38 -0.16 -15.90
N GLY A 103 44.34 -0.59 -15.05
CA GLY A 103 44.12 -1.72 -14.16
C GLY A 103 43.07 -1.48 -13.10
N LEU A 104 42.89 -0.23 -12.65
CA LEU A 104 41.82 0.14 -11.74
C LEU A 104 40.45 0.14 -12.45
N GLN A 105 40.39 0.71 -13.67
CA GLN A 105 39.19 0.67 -14.48
C GLN A 105 38.70 -0.77 -14.73
N GLU A 106 39.63 -1.67 -15.12
CA GLU A 106 39.32 -3.07 -15.37
C GLU A 106 38.76 -3.79 -14.14
N LYS A 107 39.30 -3.48 -12.95
CA LYS A 107 38.91 -4.13 -11.70
C LYS A 107 37.64 -3.55 -11.08
N THR A 108 37.42 -2.24 -11.18
CA THR A 108 36.37 -1.52 -10.49
C THR A 108 35.20 -1.12 -11.40
N GLY A 109 35.44 -1.03 -12.71
CA GLY A 109 34.50 -0.47 -13.69
C GLY A 109 34.42 1.05 -13.67
N PHE A 110 35.16 1.73 -12.76
CA PHE A 110 35.16 3.19 -12.68
C PHE A 110 36.16 3.80 -13.66
N GLN A 111 35.79 4.96 -14.20
CA GLN A 111 36.72 5.78 -14.98
C GLN A 111 37.64 6.52 -14.03
N VAL A 112 38.91 6.58 -14.38
CA VAL A 112 39.94 7.24 -13.56
C VAL A 112 40.77 8.19 -14.43
N SER A 113 41.00 9.40 -13.93
CA SER A 113 41.85 10.38 -14.58
C SER A 113 42.83 10.98 -13.57
N PHE A 114 44.02 11.27 -14.03
CA PHE A 114 45.01 12.10 -13.33
C PHE A 114 45.01 13.49 -13.97
N LEU A 115 44.69 14.51 -13.16
CA LEU A 115 44.68 15.90 -13.58
C LEU A 115 45.91 16.64 -13.06
N TYR A 116 46.48 17.47 -13.92
CA TYR A 116 47.51 18.44 -13.54
C TYR A 116 47.03 19.86 -13.91
N GLY A 117 46.92 20.74 -12.92
CA GLY A 117 46.13 21.93 -13.06
C GLY A 117 44.68 21.55 -13.35
N ASN A 118 44.05 22.21 -14.32
CA ASN A 118 42.69 21.90 -14.78
C ASN A 118 42.62 20.91 -15.94
N MET A 119 43.75 20.29 -16.35
CA MET A 119 43.86 19.44 -17.55
C MET A 119 43.96 17.96 -17.20
N ARG A 120 43.20 17.11 -17.90
CA ARG A 120 43.32 15.66 -17.83
C ARG A 120 44.60 15.21 -18.51
N LEU A 121 45.60 14.88 -17.74
CA LEU A 121 46.92 14.44 -18.24
C LEU A 121 46.84 13.04 -18.84
N ILE A 122 46.29 12.12 -18.07
CA ILE A 122 45.94 10.75 -18.46
C ILE A 122 44.55 10.42 -17.97
N THR A 123 43.77 9.70 -18.77
CA THR A 123 42.39 9.35 -18.43
C THR A 123 41.97 8.04 -19.06
N THR A 124 41.10 7.31 -18.42
CA THR A 124 40.38 6.17 -19.00
C THR A 124 39.07 6.61 -19.69
N LEU A 125 38.61 7.83 -19.43
CA LEU A 125 37.42 8.41 -20.09
C LEU A 125 37.62 8.46 -21.60
N THR A 126 36.57 8.08 -22.35
CA THR A 126 36.59 8.05 -23.80
C THR A 126 35.42 8.88 -24.37
N LYS A 127 35.60 9.35 -25.60
CA LYS A 127 34.50 9.92 -26.39
C LYS A 127 33.55 8.84 -26.84
N PRO A 128 32.28 9.18 -27.16
CA PRO A 128 31.32 8.22 -27.71
C PRO A 128 31.81 7.52 -28.99
N GLU A 129 32.54 8.24 -29.84
CA GLU A 129 33.14 7.71 -31.08
C GLU A 129 34.46 6.94 -30.86
N GLY A 130 34.91 6.86 -29.62
CA GLY A 130 36.18 6.22 -29.23
C GLY A 130 37.35 7.19 -29.05
N GLY A 131 38.44 6.71 -28.45
CA GLY A 131 39.58 7.51 -28.09
C GLY A 131 39.46 8.22 -26.74
N ARG A 132 40.60 8.26 -26.01
CA ARG A 132 40.66 8.92 -24.69
C ARG A 132 40.62 10.44 -24.82
N ILE A 133 40.03 11.10 -23.80
CA ILE A 133 39.90 12.56 -23.75
C ILE A 133 41.10 13.24 -23.08
N ASN A 134 42.28 12.70 -23.23
CA ASN A 134 43.52 13.33 -22.73
C ASN A 134 43.64 14.76 -23.23
N GLY A 135 44.09 15.68 -22.38
CA GLY A 135 44.29 17.08 -22.71
C GLY A 135 43.00 17.91 -22.66
N THR A 136 41.88 17.36 -22.24
CA THR A 136 40.66 18.16 -21.98
C THR A 136 40.73 18.85 -20.63
N ALA A 137 40.16 20.07 -20.54
CA ALA A 137 40.11 20.82 -19.31
C ALA A 137 38.82 20.51 -18.53
N LEU A 138 38.89 20.70 -17.20
CA LEU A 138 37.70 20.83 -16.34
C LEU A 138 37.01 22.18 -16.60
N GLU A 139 35.77 22.27 -16.16
CA GLU A 139 35.06 23.56 -16.04
C GLU A 139 35.73 24.42 -14.95
N ASP A 140 35.75 25.76 -15.16
CA ASP A 140 36.49 26.67 -14.29
C ASP A 140 35.96 26.69 -12.85
N ASP A 141 34.65 26.52 -12.65
CA ASP A 141 34.00 26.47 -11.33
C ASP A 141 34.35 25.17 -10.57
N VAL A 142 34.44 24.03 -11.25
CA VAL A 142 34.90 22.76 -10.69
C VAL A 142 36.36 22.85 -10.28
N TYR A 143 37.20 23.40 -11.16
CA TYR A 143 38.59 23.59 -10.86
C TYR A 143 38.82 24.54 -9.67
N ALA A 144 38.07 25.66 -9.60
CA ALA A 144 38.16 26.56 -8.47
C ALA A 144 37.80 25.89 -7.12
N GLN A 145 36.83 25.00 -7.10
CA GLN A 145 36.50 24.22 -5.91
C GLN A 145 37.61 23.24 -5.53
N ILE A 146 38.21 22.52 -6.49
CA ILE A 146 39.33 21.62 -6.23
C ILE A 146 40.53 22.37 -5.61
N GLN A 147 40.76 23.63 -6.03
CA GLN A 147 41.87 24.46 -5.53
C GLN A 147 41.72 24.82 -4.03
N THR A 148 40.57 24.62 -3.41
CA THR A 148 40.43 24.75 -1.95
C THR A 148 41.18 23.68 -1.17
N GLY A 149 41.56 22.59 -1.82
CA GLY A 149 42.20 21.41 -1.20
C GLY A 149 41.21 20.45 -0.55
N GLU A 150 39.92 20.72 -0.67
CA GLU A 150 38.88 19.80 -0.21
C GLU A 150 38.43 18.87 -1.35
N ALA A 151 38.09 17.63 -0.99
CA ALA A 151 37.51 16.69 -1.94
C ALA A 151 36.13 17.14 -2.41
N LEU A 152 35.79 16.88 -3.66
CA LEU A 152 34.57 17.31 -4.28
C LEU A 152 33.83 16.13 -4.90
N PHE A 153 32.52 15.97 -4.54
CA PHE A 153 31.65 15.00 -5.19
C PHE A 153 30.54 15.72 -5.97
N LEU A 154 30.37 15.38 -7.24
CA LEU A 154 29.36 15.92 -8.13
C LEU A 154 28.44 14.80 -8.61
N THR A 155 27.14 15.05 -8.52
CA THR A 155 26.07 14.09 -8.91
C THR A 155 25.55 14.32 -10.33
N ASP A 156 26.00 15.40 -11.00
CA ASP A 156 25.55 15.80 -12.32
C ASP A 156 26.69 16.51 -13.06
N CYS A 157 27.61 15.70 -13.60
CA CYS A 157 28.75 16.19 -14.34
C CYS A 157 28.73 15.66 -15.78
N ASN A 158 28.55 16.53 -16.76
CA ASN A 158 28.57 16.13 -18.17
C ASN A 158 29.99 16.10 -18.71
N ILE A 159 30.45 14.92 -19.10
CA ILE A 159 31.78 14.74 -19.71
C ILE A 159 31.58 14.08 -21.08
N SER A 160 31.91 14.79 -22.14
CA SER A 160 31.81 14.30 -23.53
C SER A 160 30.41 13.71 -23.85
N GLU A 161 29.36 14.48 -23.56
CA GLU A 161 27.98 14.12 -23.81
C GLU A 161 27.40 12.96 -22.95
N VAL A 162 28.12 12.52 -21.95
CA VAL A 162 27.70 11.50 -20.99
C VAL A 162 27.67 12.11 -19.58
N ASP A 163 26.59 11.86 -18.84
CA ASP A 163 26.45 12.32 -17.47
C ASP A 163 27.10 11.31 -16.51
N TYR A 164 27.88 11.82 -15.57
CA TYR A 164 28.64 11.05 -14.60
C TYR A 164 28.39 11.50 -13.17
N TYR A 165 28.48 10.57 -12.22
CA TYR A 165 28.86 10.84 -10.85
C TYR A 165 30.37 10.92 -10.80
N VAL A 166 30.91 11.99 -10.25
CA VAL A 166 32.37 12.26 -10.25
C VAL A 166 32.85 12.63 -8.86
N TYR A 167 33.95 12.04 -8.46
CA TYR A 167 34.68 12.39 -7.24
C TYR A 167 36.06 12.89 -7.60
N TYR A 168 36.43 14.05 -7.06
CA TYR A 168 37.74 14.65 -7.21
C TYR A 168 38.50 14.57 -5.88
N GLN A 169 39.65 13.88 -5.87
CA GLN A 169 40.58 13.86 -4.76
C GLN A 169 41.72 14.84 -5.09
N PRO A 170 41.82 15.98 -4.37
CA PRO A 170 42.92 16.93 -4.62
C PRO A 170 44.30 16.31 -4.42
N LEU A 171 45.22 16.65 -5.30
CA LEU A 171 46.66 16.28 -5.19
C LEU A 171 47.39 17.47 -4.60
N ILE A 172 48.02 17.28 -3.43
CA ILE A 172 48.64 18.34 -2.66
C ILE A 172 50.13 18.06 -2.51
N ASN A 173 50.97 19.04 -2.84
CA ASN A 173 52.43 18.98 -2.62
C ASN A 173 52.78 19.28 -1.16
N SER A 174 54.02 19.03 -0.80
CA SER A 174 54.55 19.23 0.56
C SER A 174 54.50 20.70 1.04
N ASP A 175 54.43 21.66 0.13
CA ASP A 175 54.27 23.10 0.40
C ASP A 175 52.80 23.53 0.59
N GLY A 176 51.83 22.57 0.51
CA GLY A 176 50.40 22.82 0.62
C GLY A 176 49.77 23.28 -0.69
N SER A 177 50.50 23.39 -1.80
CA SER A 177 49.89 23.77 -3.08
C SER A 177 49.10 22.62 -3.69
N VAL A 178 47.86 22.93 -4.17
CA VAL A 178 47.04 21.98 -4.93
C VAL A 178 47.51 21.99 -6.39
N ILE A 179 48.02 20.86 -6.87
CA ILE A 179 48.59 20.75 -8.22
C ILE A 179 47.60 20.19 -9.26
N GLY A 180 46.52 19.62 -8.82
CA GLY A 180 45.51 18.97 -9.63
C GLY A 180 44.65 18.05 -8.80
N ALA A 181 44.11 17.01 -9.39
CA ALA A 181 43.26 16.02 -8.69
C ALA A 181 43.33 14.65 -9.35
N ILE A 182 42.96 13.63 -8.59
CA ILE A 182 42.49 12.36 -9.16
C ILE A 182 40.98 12.48 -9.36
N GLU A 183 40.52 12.30 -10.58
CA GLU A 183 39.13 12.24 -10.95
C GLU A 183 38.71 10.78 -11.06
N VAL A 184 37.66 10.39 -10.32
CA VAL A 184 37.06 9.06 -10.41
C VAL A 184 35.59 9.22 -10.76
N ALA A 185 35.17 8.55 -11.83
CA ALA A 185 33.81 8.76 -12.38
C ALA A 185 33.10 7.44 -12.71
N THR A 186 31.79 7.46 -12.60
CA THR A 186 30.92 6.37 -13.09
C THR A 186 29.76 6.93 -13.88
N PRO A 187 29.35 6.32 -15.03
CA PRO A 187 28.22 6.80 -15.80
C PRO A 187 26.94 6.76 -14.97
N MET A 188 26.23 7.88 -14.97
CA MET A 188 24.97 8.02 -14.24
C MET A 188 23.93 7.01 -14.71
N GLN A 189 23.93 6.65 -16.01
CA GLN A 189 22.99 5.71 -16.58
C GLN A 189 23.04 4.33 -15.90
N ASN A 190 24.23 3.82 -15.62
CA ASN A 190 24.41 2.53 -14.94
C ASN A 190 23.74 2.51 -13.56
N VAL A 191 23.82 3.63 -12.87
CA VAL A 191 23.22 3.83 -11.53
C VAL A 191 21.70 3.94 -11.63
N LYS A 192 21.21 4.79 -12.56
CA LYS A 192 19.77 4.97 -12.81
C LYS A 192 19.11 3.64 -13.21
N ASP A 193 19.76 2.83 -14.02
CA ASP A 193 19.25 1.52 -14.42
C ASP A 193 19.13 0.59 -13.21
N THR A 194 20.12 0.56 -12.33
CA THR A 194 20.08 -0.22 -11.09
C THR A 194 18.93 0.23 -10.17
N ILE A 195 18.80 1.55 -9.96
CA ILE A 195 17.71 2.13 -9.16
C ILE A 195 16.37 1.77 -9.77
N SER A 196 16.22 1.93 -11.09
CA SER A 196 14.95 1.67 -11.78
C SER A 196 14.50 0.20 -11.67
N MET A 197 15.43 -0.75 -11.74
CA MET A 197 15.13 -2.17 -11.53
C MET A 197 14.65 -2.43 -10.11
N GLN A 198 15.32 -1.93 -9.09
CA GLN A 198 14.93 -2.12 -7.70
C GLN A 198 13.61 -1.44 -7.37
N VAL A 199 13.34 -0.25 -7.91
CA VAL A 199 12.05 0.45 -7.74
C VAL A 199 10.92 -0.33 -8.41
N LYS A 200 11.15 -0.92 -9.59
CA LYS A 200 10.16 -1.80 -10.25
C LYS A 200 9.81 -3.00 -9.38
N ASP A 201 10.79 -3.63 -8.74
CA ASP A 201 10.55 -4.77 -7.84
C ASP A 201 9.72 -4.36 -6.61
N ILE A 202 10.03 -3.21 -6.01
CA ILE A 202 9.23 -2.65 -4.89
C ILE A 202 7.78 -2.41 -5.32
N ILE A 203 7.56 -1.81 -6.48
CA ILE A 203 6.21 -1.56 -7.02
C ILE A 203 5.48 -2.88 -7.27
N LEU A 204 6.14 -3.88 -7.86
CA LEU A 204 5.55 -5.18 -8.13
C LEU A 204 5.11 -5.89 -6.85
N ILE A 205 5.95 -5.88 -5.82
CA ILE A 205 5.62 -6.44 -4.50
C ILE A 205 4.43 -5.68 -3.87
N ALA A 206 4.42 -4.35 -3.94
CA ALA A 206 3.33 -3.54 -3.42
C ALA A 206 1.99 -3.87 -4.11
N VAL A 207 1.98 -3.99 -5.43
CA VAL A 207 0.79 -4.40 -6.20
C VAL A 207 0.33 -5.80 -5.82
N ALA A 208 1.25 -6.76 -5.69
CA ALA A 208 0.91 -8.12 -5.24
C ALA A 208 0.26 -8.13 -3.85
N CYS A 209 0.80 -7.38 -2.89
CA CYS A 209 0.22 -7.23 -1.55
C CYS A 209 -1.20 -6.65 -1.59
N VAL A 210 -1.44 -5.61 -2.41
CA VAL A 210 -2.77 -5.02 -2.58
C VAL A 210 -3.76 -6.03 -3.16
N LEU A 211 -3.35 -6.82 -4.15
CA LEU A 211 -4.21 -7.85 -4.75
C LEU A 211 -4.57 -8.96 -3.75
N VAL A 212 -3.60 -9.44 -2.97
CA VAL A 212 -3.85 -10.43 -1.91
C VAL A 212 -4.84 -9.88 -0.88
N ALA A 213 -4.63 -8.67 -0.39
CA ALA A 213 -5.54 -8.06 0.57
C ALA A 213 -6.95 -7.82 -0.04
N ALA A 214 -7.05 -7.38 -1.29
CA ALA A 214 -8.32 -7.22 -1.99
C ALA A 214 -9.10 -8.54 -2.10
N THR A 215 -8.42 -9.64 -2.37
CA THR A 215 -9.07 -10.96 -2.41
C THR A 215 -9.55 -11.39 -1.04
N LEU A 216 -8.75 -11.24 0.02
CA LEU A 216 -9.13 -11.56 1.40
C LEU A 216 -10.33 -10.74 1.86
N VAL A 217 -10.28 -9.41 1.69
CA VAL A 217 -11.39 -8.51 2.05
C VAL A 217 -12.65 -8.85 1.26
N SER A 218 -12.54 -9.19 -0.04
CA SER A 218 -13.67 -9.57 -0.87
C SER A 218 -14.35 -10.86 -0.37
N VAL A 219 -13.57 -11.86 0.02
CA VAL A 219 -14.10 -13.13 0.57
C VAL A 219 -14.83 -12.88 1.89
N LEU A 220 -14.19 -12.15 2.82
CA LEU A 220 -14.79 -11.80 4.12
C LEU A 220 -16.09 -10.98 3.95
N SER A 221 -16.04 -9.94 3.13
CA SER A 221 -17.20 -9.08 2.85
C SER A 221 -18.37 -9.87 2.24
N ARG A 222 -18.11 -10.78 1.30
CA ARG A 222 -19.16 -11.64 0.70
C ARG A 222 -19.78 -12.55 1.76
N SER A 223 -18.99 -13.13 2.65
CA SER A 223 -19.49 -13.96 3.75
C SER A 223 -20.41 -13.18 4.69
N MET A 224 -19.97 -11.99 5.13
CA MET A 224 -20.77 -11.11 6.00
C MET A 224 -22.10 -10.69 5.35
N VAL A 225 -22.04 -10.21 4.11
CA VAL A 225 -23.24 -9.76 3.39
C VAL A 225 -24.21 -10.91 3.15
N LYS A 226 -23.72 -12.13 2.87
CA LYS A 226 -24.56 -13.32 2.72
C LYS A 226 -25.33 -13.64 4.01
N THR A 227 -24.66 -13.58 5.16
CA THR A 227 -25.30 -13.79 6.47
C THR A 227 -26.35 -12.72 6.76
N MET A 228 -26.00 -11.44 6.59
CA MET A 228 -26.96 -10.33 6.77
C MET A 228 -28.21 -10.47 5.89
N LYS A 229 -28.07 -10.88 4.62
CA LYS A 229 -29.21 -11.11 3.73
C LYS A 229 -30.10 -12.24 4.24
N LYS A 230 -29.51 -13.33 4.74
CA LYS A 230 -30.27 -14.47 5.30
C LYS A 230 -31.01 -14.06 6.57
N THR A 231 -30.36 -13.32 7.47
CA THR A 231 -31.00 -12.78 8.68
C THR A 231 -32.16 -11.85 8.34
N LYS A 232 -31.94 -10.92 7.40
CA LYS A 232 -33.00 -10.03 6.90
C LYS A 232 -34.19 -10.81 6.34
N HIS A 233 -33.93 -11.83 5.52
CA HIS A 233 -34.97 -12.66 4.92
C HIS A 233 -35.78 -13.41 6.00
N PHE A 234 -35.09 -14.01 6.98
CA PHE A 234 -35.72 -14.72 8.10
C PHE A 234 -36.58 -13.79 8.95
N LEU A 235 -36.06 -12.60 9.31
CA LEU A 235 -36.84 -11.60 10.02
C LEU A 235 -38.05 -11.12 9.20
N GLY A 236 -37.90 -10.98 7.88
CA GLY A 236 -39.00 -10.63 6.99
C GLY A 236 -40.14 -11.66 7.00
N ARG A 237 -39.83 -12.95 7.10
CA ARG A 237 -40.84 -14.02 7.26
C ARG A 237 -41.58 -13.90 8.59
N ILE A 238 -40.86 -13.64 9.68
CA ILE A 238 -41.50 -13.40 11.00
C ILE A 238 -42.46 -12.21 10.97
N VAL A 239 -42.02 -11.08 10.35
CA VAL A 239 -42.89 -9.87 10.21
C VAL A 239 -44.13 -10.17 9.39
N ASN A 240 -44.06 -11.06 8.40
CA ASN A 240 -45.21 -11.47 7.60
C ASN A 240 -46.11 -12.53 8.30
N GLY A 241 -45.83 -12.88 9.57
CA GLY A 241 -46.58 -13.84 10.34
C GLY A 241 -46.20 -15.31 10.09
N GLU A 242 -45.16 -15.58 9.31
CA GLU A 242 -44.68 -16.94 9.05
C GLU A 242 -43.83 -17.47 10.22
N LEU A 243 -44.50 -17.79 11.33
CA LEU A 243 -43.86 -18.27 12.56
C LEU A 243 -43.40 -19.74 12.49
N ASP A 244 -43.76 -20.47 11.44
CA ASP A 244 -43.37 -21.86 11.21
C ASP A 244 -42.08 -21.97 10.35
N ALA A 245 -41.46 -20.86 10.02
CA ALA A 245 -40.28 -20.82 9.20
C ALA A 245 -39.10 -21.59 9.84
N GLU A 246 -38.56 -22.59 9.14
CA GLU A 246 -37.38 -23.31 9.62
C GLU A 246 -36.13 -22.44 9.58
N PRO A 247 -35.32 -22.37 10.68
CA PRO A 247 -34.08 -21.64 10.73
C PRO A 247 -32.98 -22.34 9.93
N ASP A 248 -32.10 -21.55 9.27
CA ASP A 248 -30.91 -22.06 8.61
C ASP A 248 -29.85 -22.48 9.65
N GLU A 249 -29.68 -23.79 9.85
CA GLU A 249 -28.72 -24.33 10.81
C GLU A 249 -27.29 -23.86 10.58
N LYS A 250 -26.87 -23.65 9.31
CA LYS A 250 -25.51 -23.14 9.00
C LYS A 250 -25.29 -21.75 9.55
N GLN A 251 -26.35 -20.92 9.64
CA GLN A 251 -26.24 -19.61 10.24
C GLN A 251 -26.25 -19.70 11.77
N CYS A 252 -27.03 -20.62 12.35
CA CYS A 252 -27.05 -20.86 13.79
C CYS A 252 -25.69 -21.32 14.34
N ARG A 253 -24.92 -22.08 13.55
CA ARG A 253 -23.61 -22.62 13.95
C ARG A 253 -22.45 -21.61 13.86
N LYS A 254 -22.68 -20.45 13.27
CA LYS A 254 -21.64 -19.40 13.22
C LYS A 254 -21.35 -18.86 14.62
N LYS A 255 -20.05 -18.69 14.92
CA LYS A 255 -19.56 -18.22 16.21
C LYS A 255 -19.24 -16.71 16.23
N ASP A 256 -19.60 -16.00 15.17
CA ASP A 256 -19.42 -14.56 15.03
C ASP A 256 -20.68 -13.78 15.49
N GLU A 257 -20.59 -12.46 15.58
CA GLU A 257 -21.67 -11.56 16.00
C GLU A 257 -22.88 -11.65 15.06
N LEU A 258 -22.65 -11.96 13.78
CA LEU A 258 -23.73 -12.15 12.81
C LEU A 258 -24.50 -13.46 13.05
N GLY A 259 -23.80 -14.50 13.50
CA GLY A 259 -24.41 -15.73 13.99
C GLY A 259 -25.24 -15.51 15.25
N ASP A 260 -24.77 -14.65 16.17
CA ASP A 260 -25.51 -14.26 17.36
C ASP A 260 -26.82 -13.56 17.01
N VAL A 261 -26.76 -12.56 16.14
CA VAL A 261 -27.98 -11.85 15.68
C VAL A 261 -28.97 -12.82 15.04
N TYR A 262 -28.49 -13.81 14.27
CA TYR A 262 -29.36 -14.82 13.69
C TYR A 262 -30.02 -15.70 14.76
N ARG A 263 -29.26 -16.18 15.79
CA ARG A 263 -29.78 -16.96 16.91
C ARG A 263 -30.82 -16.18 17.73
N ILE A 264 -30.57 -14.89 17.98
CA ILE A 264 -31.53 -14.02 18.65
C ILE A 264 -32.83 -13.91 17.83
N SER A 265 -32.72 -13.79 16.49
CA SER A 265 -33.90 -13.77 15.59
C SER A 265 -34.71 -15.06 15.67
N VAL A 266 -34.05 -16.23 15.78
CA VAL A 266 -34.69 -17.52 15.97
C VAL A 266 -35.39 -17.60 17.33
N LYS A 267 -34.76 -17.09 18.39
CA LYS A 267 -35.40 -17.01 19.73
C LYS A 267 -36.64 -16.12 19.72
N LEU A 268 -36.56 -14.97 19.04
CA LEU A 268 -37.70 -14.07 18.87
C LEU A 268 -38.87 -14.79 18.18
N GLN A 269 -38.62 -15.51 17.09
CA GLN A 269 -39.68 -16.30 16.40
C GLN A 269 -40.33 -17.30 17.34
N LYS A 270 -39.53 -18.06 18.12
CA LYS A 270 -40.06 -19.06 19.06
C LYS A 270 -40.95 -18.41 20.14
N THR A 271 -40.51 -17.26 20.70
CA THR A 271 -41.29 -16.52 21.68
C THR A 271 -42.60 -16.01 21.11
N LEU A 272 -42.60 -15.41 19.91
CA LEU A 272 -43.81 -14.96 19.24
C LEU A 272 -44.76 -16.11 18.94
N ARG A 273 -44.27 -17.27 18.51
CA ARG A 273 -45.05 -18.46 18.29
C ARG A 273 -45.73 -18.93 19.58
N SER A 274 -45.02 -18.97 20.71
CA SER A 274 -45.59 -19.30 22.03
C SER A 274 -46.74 -18.37 22.41
N ILE A 275 -46.50 -17.04 22.27
CA ILE A 275 -47.54 -16.04 22.58
C ILE A 275 -48.79 -16.23 21.71
N VAL A 276 -48.63 -16.45 20.40
CA VAL A 276 -49.76 -16.68 19.49
C VAL A 276 -50.52 -17.95 19.85
N THR A 277 -49.82 -19.01 20.24
CA THR A 277 -50.46 -20.26 20.70
C THR A 277 -51.23 -20.04 22.00
N GLU A 278 -50.66 -19.36 22.99
CA GLU A 278 -51.34 -19.03 24.25
C GLU A 278 -52.58 -18.15 24.05
N ILE A 279 -52.53 -17.18 23.13
CA ILE A 279 -53.69 -16.37 22.75
C ILE A 279 -54.77 -17.23 22.10
N LYS A 280 -54.40 -18.15 21.22
CA LYS A 280 -55.35 -19.06 20.58
C LYS A 280 -56.01 -19.97 21.61
N ASP A 281 -55.25 -20.60 22.48
CA ASP A 281 -55.74 -21.49 23.53
C ASP A 281 -56.69 -20.70 24.47
N SER A 282 -56.32 -19.47 24.85
CA SER A 282 -57.19 -18.59 25.65
C SER A 282 -58.51 -18.19 24.93
N ALA A 283 -58.46 -17.98 23.61
CA ALA A 283 -59.64 -17.69 22.80
C ALA A 283 -60.55 -18.91 22.68
N ASP A 284 -59.97 -20.11 22.55
CA ASP A 284 -60.72 -21.36 22.51
C ASP A 284 -61.44 -21.62 23.88
N ASP A 285 -60.70 -21.41 25.01
CA ASP A 285 -61.25 -21.50 26.36
C ASP A 285 -62.43 -20.48 26.61
N LEU A 286 -62.21 -19.24 26.12
CA LEU A 286 -63.22 -18.20 26.20
C LEU A 286 -64.44 -18.59 25.39
N THR A 287 -64.28 -19.16 24.21
CA THR A 287 -65.37 -19.65 23.36
C THR A 287 -66.12 -20.78 24.06
N ALA A 288 -65.46 -21.74 24.68
CA ALA A 288 -66.06 -22.83 25.45
C ALA A 288 -66.86 -22.31 26.65
N SER A 289 -66.28 -21.34 27.39
CA SER A 289 -66.90 -20.69 28.52
C SER A 289 -68.16 -19.92 28.10
N SER A 290 -68.17 -19.19 26.98
CA SER A 290 -69.27 -18.48 26.41
C SER A 290 -70.42 -19.45 26.04
N ASN A 291 -70.11 -20.57 25.39
CA ASN A 291 -71.08 -21.60 25.03
C ASN A 291 -71.73 -22.21 26.29
N LYS A 292 -70.95 -22.41 27.36
CA LYS A 292 -71.47 -22.90 28.62
C LYS A 292 -72.43 -21.88 29.25
N LEU A 293 -72.11 -20.58 29.23
CA LEU A 293 -72.98 -19.51 29.70
C LEU A 293 -74.30 -19.41 28.90
N ILE A 294 -74.26 -19.54 27.57
CA ILE A 294 -75.47 -19.58 26.72
C ILE A 294 -76.34 -20.72 27.12
N LYS A 295 -75.79 -21.95 27.31
CA LYS A 295 -76.59 -23.09 27.75
C LYS A 295 -77.18 -22.87 29.12
N MET A 296 -76.43 -22.36 30.11
CA MET A 296 -76.97 -22.01 31.43
C MET A 296 -78.08 -20.97 31.35
N ALA A 297 -78.03 -19.99 30.48
CA ALA A 297 -79.05 -18.99 30.24
C ALA A 297 -80.30 -19.63 29.64
N GLN A 298 -80.16 -20.59 28.70
CA GLN A 298 -81.28 -21.35 28.15
C GLN A 298 -82.00 -22.23 29.22
N ASP A 299 -81.17 -22.97 29.99
CA ASP A 299 -81.74 -23.82 31.10
C ASP A 299 -82.44 -22.97 32.15
N THR A 300 -81.93 -21.76 32.43
CA THR A 300 -82.58 -20.80 33.35
C THR A 300 -83.89 -20.29 32.76
N GLN A 301 -83.89 -19.98 31.45
CA GLN A 301 -85.17 -19.53 30.77
C GLN A 301 -86.19 -20.61 30.77
N GLU A 302 -85.85 -21.88 30.57
CA GLU A 302 -86.72 -23.04 30.64
C GLU A 302 -87.26 -23.18 32.07
N SER A 303 -86.40 -23.11 33.10
CA SER A 303 -86.80 -23.18 34.51
C SER A 303 -87.76 -22.04 34.90
N VAL A 304 -87.54 -20.80 34.42
CA VAL A 304 -88.46 -19.66 34.64
C VAL A 304 -89.75 -19.88 33.97
N ASN A 305 -89.78 -20.49 32.78
CA ASN A 305 -91.04 -20.80 32.09
C ASN A 305 -91.83 -21.88 32.83
N ASP A 306 -91.13 -22.93 33.34
CA ASP A 306 -91.79 -23.98 34.18
C ASP A 306 -92.37 -23.41 35.47
N VAL A 307 -91.67 -22.48 36.13
CA VAL A 307 -92.22 -21.74 37.31
C VAL A 307 -93.41 -20.92 36.93
N TYR A 308 -93.42 -20.24 35.79
CA TYR A 308 -94.57 -19.47 35.29
C TYR A 308 -95.75 -20.37 35.05
N HIS A 309 -95.56 -21.56 34.46
CA HIS A 309 -96.61 -22.53 34.26
C HIS A 309 -97.19 -23.07 35.60
N GLY A 310 -96.30 -23.41 36.55
CA GLY A 310 -96.69 -23.90 37.87
C GLY A 310 -97.42 -22.86 38.71
N VAL A 311 -97.05 -21.56 38.59
CA VAL A 311 -97.75 -20.48 39.28
C VAL A 311 -99.16 -20.24 38.63
N GLY A 312 -99.31 -20.43 37.33
CA GLY A 312 -100.54 -20.38 36.61
C GLY A 312 -101.52 -21.45 37.09
N GLU A 313 -101.03 -22.70 37.29
CA GLU A 313 -101.88 -23.82 37.80
C GLU A 313 -102.33 -23.67 39.27
N ILE A 314 -101.67 -22.87 40.08
CA ILE A 314 -102.00 -22.58 41.49
C ILE A 314 -103.01 -21.44 41.57
N SER A 315 -103.19 -20.64 40.51
CA SER A 315 -104.09 -19.46 40.50
C SER A 315 -105.50 -19.74 39.98
N ASP A 316 -105.73 -20.92 39.44
CA ASP A 316 -107.06 -21.41 39.07
C ASP A 316 -107.63 -22.29 40.20
#